data_95db68e8bd60ac0345e991dd0aa3edd1
#
_entry.id   95db68e8bd60ac0345e991dd0aa3edd1
#
_cell.length_a   1.000
_cell.length_b   1.000
_cell.length_c   1.000
_cell.angle_alpha   90.00
_cell.angle_beta   90.00
_cell.angle_gamma   90.00
#
_symmetry.space_group_name_H-M   'P 1'
#
loop_
_entity.id
_entity.type
_entity.pdbx_description
1 polymer ?
#
loop_
_entity_poly.entity_id
_entity_poly.type
_entity_poly.pdbx_seq_one_letter_code
_entity_poly.pdbx_strand_id
1 'polypeptide(L)'
;EAVRFAVSKVAGRMKVLVGVGDTNLDNVRTLAAESEAAGADALVAVSPYYFGPSPDCAKRYFSAVAKATTLPVILYNFPARTGNDLTPELVADLAAENQNIIGIKDTSTPSATPGRSSLPFVR
;
A
#
# COMPACT_ATOMS: atom_id res chain seq x y z
N GLU A 1 14.14 -5.63 -12.61
CA GLU A 1 15.45 -5.04 -12.94
C GLU A 1 15.68 -3.74 -12.15
N ALA A 2 14.79 -2.73 -12.26
CA ALA A 2 14.94 -1.44 -11.58
C ALA A 2 15.10 -1.55 -10.04
N VAL A 3 14.31 -2.41 -9.39
CA VAL A 3 14.38 -2.61 -7.93
C VAL A 3 15.75 -3.16 -7.52
N ARG A 4 16.26 -4.18 -8.20
CA ARG A 4 17.61 -4.74 -7.91
C ARG A 4 18.70 -3.71 -8.08
N PHE A 5 18.60 -2.88 -9.13
CA PHE A 5 19.53 -1.79 -9.35
C PHE A 5 19.48 -0.78 -8.18
N ALA A 6 18.28 -0.34 -7.79
CA ALA A 6 18.11 0.59 -6.67
C ALA A 6 18.68 0.01 -5.36
N VAL A 7 18.32 -1.23 -5.02
CA VAL A 7 18.82 -1.91 -3.81
C VAL A 7 20.36 -1.98 -3.82
N SER A 8 20.97 -2.37 -4.94
CA SER A 8 22.41 -2.46 -5.06
C SER A 8 23.12 -1.10 -4.91
N LYS A 9 22.54 -0.03 -5.47
CA LYS A 9 23.09 1.33 -5.37
C LYS A 9 22.93 1.95 -3.99
N VAL A 10 21.80 1.67 -3.34
CA VAL A 10 21.54 2.12 -1.97
C VAL A 10 22.49 1.42 -0.99
N ALA A 11 22.79 0.15 -1.20
CA ALA A 11 23.73 -0.63 -0.39
C ALA A 11 23.50 -0.50 1.13
N GLY A 12 22.24 -0.57 1.57
CA GLY A 12 21.84 -0.49 2.98
C GLY A 12 21.85 0.91 3.61
N ARG A 13 22.25 1.97 2.86
CA ARG A 13 22.32 3.33 3.41
C ARG A 13 20.96 3.99 3.66
N MET A 14 19.91 3.49 3.03
CA MET A 14 18.52 3.93 3.23
C MET A 14 17.55 2.78 2.93
N LYS A 15 16.30 2.92 3.35
CA LYS A 15 15.25 1.97 3.03
C LYS A 15 14.76 2.12 1.60
N VAL A 16 14.55 0.99 0.93
CA VAL A 16 14.00 0.94 -0.43
C VAL A 16 12.55 0.47 -0.36
N LEU A 17 11.63 1.38 -0.63
CA LEU A 17 10.20 1.13 -0.68
C LEU A 17 9.77 1.01 -2.14
N VAL A 18 9.04 -0.06 -2.49
CA VAL A 18 8.65 -0.33 -3.87
C VAL A 18 7.15 -0.18 -4.05
N GLY A 19 6.75 0.66 -5.00
CA GLY A 19 5.35 0.78 -5.41
C GLY A 19 4.90 -0.44 -6.21
N VAL A 20 3.87 -1.13 -5.73
CA VAL A 20 3.28 -2.30 -6.38
C VAL A 20 1.82 -1.99 -6.75
N GLY A 21 1.63 -1.15 -7.76
CA GLY A 21 0.32 -0.71 -8.22
C GLY A 21 -0.03 -1.26 -9.60
N ASP A 22 -1.14 -1.98 -9.69
CA ASP A 22 -1.76 -2.42 -10.95
C ASP A 22 -3.25 -2.65 -10.70
N THR A 23 -4.05 -2.57 -11.76
CA THR A 23 -5.48 -2.91 -11.71
C THR A 23 -5.72 -4.43 -11.69
N ASN A 24 -4.73 -5.20 -12.12
CA ASN A 24 -4.73 -6.66 -12.07
C ASN A 24 -3.98 -7.16 -10.83
N LEU A 25 -4.68 -7.86 -9.95
CA LEU A 25 -4.13 -8.38 -8.70
C LEU A 25 -2.98 -9.39 -8.92
N ASP A 26 -2.99 -10.17 -9.99
CA ASP A 26 -1.93 -11.14 -10.26
C ASP A 26 -0.62 -10.44 -10.66
N ASN A 27 -0.72 -9.30 -11.38
CA ASN A 27 0.43 -8.45 -11.63
C ASN A 27 0.99 -7.88 -10.33
N VAL A 28 0.12 -7.42 -9.42
CA VAL A 28 0.55 -6.91 -8.10
C VAL A 28 1.25 -7.98 -7.28
N ARG A 29 0.72 -9.21 -7.28
CA ARG A 29 1.37 -10.35 -6.61
C ARG A 29 2.74 -10.65 -7.17
N THR A 30 2.88 -10.64 -8.49
CA THR A 30 4.16 -10.83 -9.17
C THR A 30 5.16 -9.74 -8.81
N LEU A 31 4.73 -8.46 -8.86
CA LEU A 31 5.56 -7.33 -8.47
C LEU A 31 5.98 -7.39 -7.00
N ALA A 32 5.09 -7.83 -6.12
CA ALA A 32 5.40 -8.01 -4.70
C ALA A 32 6.48 -9.07 -4.50
N ALA A 33 6.31 -10.25 -5.09
CA ALA A 33 7.28 -11.35 -4.99
C ALA A 33 8.65 -10.97 -5.61
N GLU A 34 8.65 -10.33 -6.76
CA GLU A 34 9.89 -9.85 -7.40
C GLU A 34 10.60 -8.77 -6.58
N SER A 35 9.85 -7.87 -5.93
CA SER A 35 10.40 -6.83 -5.07
C SER A 35 11.03 -7.42 -3.82
N GLU A 36 10.37 -8.39 -3.20
CA GLU A 36 10.89 -9.14 -2.05
C GLU A 36 12.18 -9.88 -2.41
N ALA A 37 12.16 -10.62 -3.53
CA ALA A 37 13.35 -11.33 -4.04
C ALA A 37 14.50 -10.40 -4.46
N ALA A 38 14.20 -9.14 -4.76
CA ALA A 38 15.19 -8.12 -5.07
C ALA A 38 15.79 -7.44 -3.83
N GLY A 39 15.27 -7.70 -2.64
CA GLY A 39 15.76 -7.14 -1.38
C GLY A 39 15.14 -5.77 -1.02
N ALA A 40 13.92 -5.48 -1.47
CA ALA A 40 13.18 -4.31 -1.00
C ALA A 40 12.90 -4.39 0.51
N ASP A 41 12.80 -3.25 1.17
CA ASP A 41 12.51 -3.18 2.62
C ASP A 41 11.01 -3.13 2.92
N ALA A 42 10.19 -2.60 2.02
CA ALA A 42 8.75 -2.53 2.15
C ALA A 42 8.06 -2.33 0.79
N LEU A 43 6.77 -2.61 0.75
CA LEU A 43 5.92 -2.35 -0.39
C LEU A 43 4.98 -1.17 -0.12
N VAL A 44 4.66 -0.42 -1.16
CA VAL A 44 3.64 0.63 -1.15
C VAL A 44 2.53 0.21 -2.11
N ALA A 45 1.36 -0.10 -1.59
CA ALA A 45 0.23 -0.60 -2.35
C ALA A 45 -0.85 0.47 -2.49
N VAL A 46 -1.19 0.83 -3.73
CA VAL A 46 -2.29 1.75 -4.06
C VAL A 46 -3.55 0.96 -4.40
N SER A 47 -4.73 1.50 -4.12
CA SER A 47 -6.00 0.91 -4.55
C SER A 47 -6.02 0.66 -6.06
N PRO A 48 -6.73 -0.36 -6.54
CA PRO A 48 -7.08 -0.43 -7.96
C PRO A 48 -7.70 0.90 -8.39
N TYR A 49 -7.27 1.40 -9.52
CA TYR A 49 -7.69 2.68 -10.08
C TYR A 49 -8.53 2.45 -11.34
N TYR A 50 -9.07 3.51 -11.93
CA TYR A 50 -9.94 3.54 -13.11
C TYR A 50 -11.42 3.27 -12.79
N PHE A 51 -11.76 2.16 -12.15
CA PHE A 51 -13.09 1.88 -11.61
C PHE A 51 -12.96 1.83 -10.09
N GLY A 52 -13.31 2.89 -9.40
CA GLY A 52 -13.19 2.96 -7.93
C GLY A 52 -13.82 1.73 -7.26
N PRO A 53 -13.05 0.91 -6.54
CA PRO A 53 -13.57 -0.30 -5.91
C PRO A 53 -14.51 0.06 -4.76
N SER A 54 -15.50 -0.79 -4.50
CA SER A 54 -16.25 -0.70 -3.25
C SER A 54 -15.33 -0.93 -2.03
N PRO A 55 -15.71 -0.50 -0.83
CA PRO A 55 -14.91 -0.74 0.38
C PRO A 55 -14.55 -2.22 0.58
N ASP A 56 -15.50 -3.14 0.33
CA ASP A 56 -15.27 -4.58 0.43
C ASP A 56 -14.28 -5.10 -0.62
N CYS A 57 -14.34 -4.56 -1.84
CA CYS A 57 -13.38 -4.89 -2.88
C CYS A 57 -11.98 -4.39 -2.52
N ALA A 58 -11.87 -3.15 -2.00
CA ALA A 58 -10.62 -2.60 -1.53
C ALA A 58 -10.04 -3.44 -0.38
N LYS A 59 -10.86 -3.83 0.59
CA LYS A 59 -10.46 -4.69 1.71
C LYS A 59 -9.89 -6.03 1.23
N ARG A 60 -10.61 -6.71 0.33
CA ARG A 60 -10.13 -7.98 -0.26
C ARG A 60 -8.83 -7.82 -1.05
N TYR A 61 -8.72 -6.75 -1.82
CA TYR A 61 -7.52 -6.45 -2.60
C TYR A 61 -6.30 -6.25 -1.71
N PHE A 62 -6.36 -5.35 -0.73
CA PHE A 62 -5.24 -5.09 0.17
C PHE A 62 -4.86 -6.29 1.03
N SER A 63 -5.86 -7.06 1.50
CA SER A 63 -5.60 -8.32 2.21
C SER A 63 -4.90 -9.35 1.31
N ALA A 64 -5.27 -9.43 0.03
CA ALA A 64 -4.61 -10.31 -0.92
C ALA A 64 -3.17 -9.86 -1.23
N VAL A 65 -2.91 -8.55 -1.31
CA VAL A 65 -1.55 -8.00 -1.45
C VAL A 65 -0.71 -8.32 -0.21
N ALA A 66 -1.24 -8.07 0.97
CA ALA A 66 -0.54 -8.36 2.24
C ALA A 66 -0.16 -9.84 2.38
N LYS A 67 -1.05 -10.75 1.96
CA LYS A 67 -0.80 -12.20 1.99
C LYS A 67 0.18 -12.70 0.92
N ALA A 68 0.49 -11.89 -0.09
CA ALA A 68 1.39 -12.26 -1.18
C ALA A 68 2.88 -12.01 -0.87
N THR A 69 3.19 -11.44 0.27
CA THR A 69 4.55 -11.06 0.66
C THR A 69 4.75 -11.18 2.17
N THR A 70 6.00 -11.36 2.60
CA THR A 70 6.40 -11.23 4.01
C THR A 70 6.86 -9.81 4.35
N LEU A 71 7.08 -8.96 3.34
CA LEU A 71 7.51 -7.59 3.55
C LEU A 71 6.43 -6.74 4.24
N PRO A 72 6.85 -5.71 4.97
CA PRO A 72 5.95 -4.65 5.42
C PRO A 72 5.22 -4.01 4.24
N VAL A 73 3.93 -3.75 4.40
CA VAL A 73 3.07 -3.11 3.40
C VAL A 73 2.56 -1.78 3.94
N ILE A 74 2.74 -0.74 3.15
CA ILE A 74 2.21 0.60 3.38
C ILE A 74 1.05 0.81 2.41
N LEU A 75 -0.13 1.09 2.93
CA LEU A 75 -1.29 1.46 2.11
C LEU A 75 -1.06 2.84 1.50
N TYR A 76 -1.46 3.03 0.25
CA TYR A 76 -1.39 4.34 -0.37
C TYR A 76 -2.79 4.85 -0.72
N ASN A 77 -3.25 5.83 0.04
CA ASN A 77 -4.50 6.53 -0.19
C ASN A 77 -4.28 7.73 -1.12
N PHE A 78 -4.88 7.67 -2.31
CA PHE A 78 -4.82 8.74 -3.30
C PHE A 78 -6.16 8.91 -3.99
N PRO A 79 -7.21 9.40 -3.29
CA PRO A 79 -8.59 9.42 -3.80
C PRO A 79 -8.73 10.20 -5.10
N ALA A 80 -7.99 11.30 -5.28
CA ALA A 80 -8.02 12.10 -6.50
C ALA A 80 -7.60 11.33 -7.78
N ARG A 81 -6.89 10.21 -7.64
CA ARG A 81 -6.41 9.39 -8.76
C ARG A 81 -7.05 8.01 -8.81
N THR A 82 -7.44 7.46 -7.67
CA THR A 82 -8.01 6.11 -7.58
C THR A 82 -9.54 6.11 -7.63
N GLY A 83 -10.17 7.26 -7.34
CA GLY A 83 -11.62 7.32 -7.15
C GLY A 83 -12.10 6.57 -5.91
N ASN A 84 -11.20 6.18 -5.03
CA ASN A 84 -11.49 5.46 -3.79
C ASN A 84 -10.74 6.10 -2.62
N ASP A 85 -11.45 6.34 -1.52
CA ASP A 85 -10.89 6.89 -0.29
C ASP A 85 -10.85 5.79 0.78
N LEU A 86 -9.65 5.53 1.31
CA LEU A 86 -9.45 4.57 2.38
C LEU A 86 -9.88 5.21 3.69
N THR A 87 -11.07 4.87 4.16
CA THR A 87 -11.56 5.41 5.43
C THR A 87 -10.74 4.91 6.62
N PRO A 88 -10.69 5.67 7.73
CA PRO A 88 -10.00 5.24 8.95
C PRO A 88 -10.42 3.86 9.44
N GLU A 89 -11.71 3.54 9.35
CA GLU A 89 -12.28 2.25 9.76
C GLU A 89 -11.74 1.11 8.88
N LEU A 90 -11.72 1.30 7.55
CA LEU A 90 -11.18 0.31 6.62
C LEU A 90 -9.68 0.08 6.87
N VAL A 91 -8.92 1.14 7.15
CA VAL A 91 -7.49 1.04 7.46
C VAL A 91 -7.26 0.30 8.76
N ALA A 92 -8.06 0.58 9.79
CA ALA A 92 -7.99 -0.11 11.08
C ALA A 92 -8.30 -1.60 10.95
N ASP A 93 -9.35 -1.95 10.21
CA ASP A 93 -9.72 -3.34 9.92
C ASP A 93 -8.60 -4.08 9.18
N LEU A 94 -8.04 -3.47 8.13
CA LEU A 94 -6.94 -4.04 7.35
C LEU A 94 -5.70 -4.30 8.21
N ALA A 95 -5.33 -3.35 9.08
CA ALA A 95 -4.19 -3.49 9.97
C ALA A 95 -4.42 -4.55 11.07
N ALA A 96 -5.66 -4.71 11.52
CA ALA A 96 -6.01 -5.75 12.50
C ALA A 96 -5.94 -7.17 11.89
N GLU A 97 -6.36 -7.31 10.62
CA GLU A 97 -6.41 -8.60 9.94
C GLU A 97 -5.06 -9.01 9.31
N ASN A 98 -4.18 -8.06 9.01
CA ASN A 98 -2.92 -8.30 8.31
C ASN A 98 -1.77 -7.60 9.06
N GLN A 99 -1.02 -8.34 9.85
CA GLN A 99 0.03 -7.79 10.73
C GLN A 99 1.18 -7.11 9.98
N ASN A 100 1.40 -7.45 8.71
CA ASN A 100 2.40 -6.82 7.88
C ASN A 100 1.92 -5.52 7.21
N ILE A 101 0.65 -5.12 7.37
CA ILE A 101 0.21 -3.75 7.05
C ILE A 101 0.62 -2.84 8.19
N ILE A 102 1.65 -2.01 7.95
CA ILE A 102 2.32 -1.25 9.01
C ILE A 102 2.06 0.26 8.97
N GLY A 103 1.38 0.75 7.95
CA GLY A 103 1.14 2.18 7.82
C GLY A 103 0.36 2.58 6.59
N ILE A 104 0.10 3.88 6.49
CA ILE A 104 -0.57 4.49 5.35
C ILE A 104 0.19 5.74 4.90
N LYS A 105 0.33 5.88 3.58
CA LYS A 105 0.68 7.14 2.92
C LYS A 105 -0.61 7.78 2.44
N ASP A 106 -0.99 8.89 3.03
CA ASP A 106 -2.22 9.61 2.68
C ASP A 106 -1.91 10.90 1.94
N THR A 107 -2.50 11.03 0.76
CA THR A 107 -2.44 12.24 -0.08
C THR A 107 -3.84 12.81 -0.30
N SER A 108 -4.82 12.45 0.53
CA SER A 108 -6.12 13.10 0.52
C SER A 108 -5.96 14.57 0.91
N THR A 109 -6.66 15.46 0.20
CA THR A 109 -6.76 16.85 0.64
C THR A 109 -7.56 16.86 1.94
N PRO A 110 -7.13 17.60 2.98
CA PRO A 110 -7.94 17.72 4.19
C PRO A 110 -9.34 18.19 3.81
N SER A 111 -10.34 17.38 4.04
CA SER A 111 -11.73 17.79 3.87
C SER A 111 -12.00 18.90 4.88
N ALA A 112 -12.61 20.00 4.43
CA ALA A 112 -13.14 21.05 5.32
C ALA A 112 -14.28 20.55 6.22
N THR A 113 -14.59 19.25 6.20
CA THR A 113 -15.62 18.63 7.04
C THR A 113 -15.05 18.45 8.45
N PRO A 114 -15.62 19.09 9.48
CA PRO A 114 -15.19 18.88 10.86
C PRO A 114 -15.39 17.41 11.25
N GLY A 115 -14.33 16.75 11.73
CA GLY A 115 -14.40 15.38 12.24
C GLY A 115 -13.44 14.34 11.62
N ARG A 116 -12.73 14.64 10.55
CA ARG A 116 -11.61 13.81 10.09
C ARG A 116 -10.36 14.14 10.90
N SER A 117 -10.13 13.40 11.95
CA SER A 117 -8.85 13.45 12.63
C SER A 117 -7.78 12.84 11.71
N SER A 118 -6.68 13.56 11.52
CA SER A 118 -5.46 13.00 10.96
C SER A 118 -5.03 11.81 11.83
N LEU A 119 -5.05 10.63 11.27
CA LEU A 119 -4.58 9.44 11.99
C LEU A 119 -3.07 9.51 12.15
N PRO A 120 -2.53 9.57 13.37
CA PRO A 120 -1.14 9.25 13.60
C PRO A 120 -1.05 7.73 13.66
N PHE A 121 -0.64 7.09 12.59
CA PHE A 121 -0.36 5.67 12.63
C PHE A 121 1.05 5.39 12.15
N VAL A 122 1.96 5.28 13.09
CA VAL A 122 3.27 4.65 12.92
C VAL A 122 3.41 3.66 14.08
N ARG A 123 3.51 2.39 13.75
CA ARG A 123 4.12 1.40 14.65
C ARG A 123 5.53 1.11 14.25
#